data_412643cb4ae7e0380d57ac217f820d00
#
_entry.id   412643cb4ae7e0380d57ac217f820d00
#
_cell.length_a   1.000
_cell.length_b   1.000
_cell.length_c   1.000
_cell.angle_alpha   90.00
_cell.angle_beta   90.00
_cell.angle_gamma   90.00
#
_symmetry.space_group_name_H-M   'P 1'
#
loop_
_entity.id
_entity.type
_entity.pdbx_description
1 polymer ?
#
loop_
_entity_poly.entity_id
_entity_poly.type
_entity_poly.pdbx_seq_one_letter_code
_entity_poly.pdbx_strand_id
1 'polypeptide(L)'
;MGSYVPSSAEEKKSMLAAVGVQTLDDLYASVPESVYLKEPVIPEGQSEMEVISKLSGMVEKNTVYKSIFRGAGAYHHYIPSIVKNVINKEAFRTTYTPYQAEISQGILQSIFEYQTMICELTGMDVSNASVYDGASAAAESIFMCQERKKTKAVISGTSNPEVIETIQTYCKSRGVPVVIVPAKDGQTDQAALAEALTDDTACLYFQQPNYFGVMEDSETLIQMAHDKKALVVMGVNPIALGLMKTPGELGADIAVGEGQPLGLPMSFGGPYLGFMASTKKLMRKLPGRIVGETKDARGGRCFVLTLQAREQHIRREKASSNICSNEALCAMTAGAYLTAMGPEGLAQAAKLCLSKAHYLASALAGIGYTPVYDKPFFHEFVTKTPIPAADAEKKLADKGILSGLPIGENEMLWCATEMNTKAQMDAVIAVLKGEE
;
A
#
# COMPACT_ATOMS: atom_id res chain seq x y z
N MET A 1 -4.73 8.38 -42.19
CA MET A 1 -4.84 9.05 -40.90
C MET A 1 -3.98 10.31 -40.89
N GLY A 2 -4.45 11.42 -40.30
CA GLY A 2 -3.62 12.60 -40.14
C GLY A 2 -2.42 12.32 -39.23
N SER A 3 -1.27 12.88 -39.58
CA SER A 3 -0.09 12.81 -38.74
C SER A 3 -0.25 13.73 -37.50
N TYR A 4 0.11 13.26 -36.31
CA TYR A 4 0.22 14.11 -35.13
C TYR A 4 1.42 15.07 -35.19
N VAL A 5 2.30 14.89 -36.20
CA VAL A 5 3.41 15.82 -36.46
C VAL A 5 2.89 16.91 -37.38
N PRO A 6 2.68 18.15 -36.91
CA PRO A 6 1.99 19.20 -37.68
C PRO A 6 2.85 19.81 -38.80
N SER A 7 4.17 19.60 -38.76
CA SER A 7 5.10 20.20 -39.73
C SER A 7 5.01 19.61 -41.12
N SER A 8 4.87 20.47 -42.12
CA SER A 8 4.93 20.08 -43.55
C SER A 8 6.35 19.67 -43.96
N ALA A 9 6.49 19.04 -45.10
CA ALA A 9 7.81 18.69 -45.65
C ALA A 9 8.70 19.93 -45.91
N GLU A 10 8.11 21.05 -46.30
CA GLU A 10 8.82 22.30 -46.55
C GLU A 10 9.30 22.92 -45.23
N GLU A 11 8.47 22.93 -44.21
CA GLU A 11 8.85 23.39 -42.88
C GLU A 11 9.97 22.56 -42.28
N LYS A 12 9.90 21.22 -42.40
CA LYS A 12 10.98 20.29 -42.00
C LYS A 12 12.29 20.63 -42.70
N LYS A 13 12.26 20.85 -44.01
CA LYS A 13 13.44 21.24 -44.77
C LYS A 13 14.00 22.57 -44.31
N SER A 14 13.14 23.55 -44.07
CA SER A 14 13.55 24.85 -43.54
C SER A 14 14.19 24.74 -42.14
N MET A 15 13.62 23.92 -41.25
CA MET A 15 14.17 23.67 -39.91
C MET A 15 15.55 22.99 -39.99
N LEU A 16 15.71 21.95 -40.83
CA LEU A 16 17.01 21.29 -41.04
C LEU A 16 18.07 22.27 -41.55
N ALA A 17 17.72 23.10 -42.52
CA ALA A 17 18.61 24.15 -43.02
C ALA A 17 19.00 25.16 -41.96
N ALA A 18 18.07 25.55 -41.07
CA ALA A 18 18.31 26.49 -39.98
C ALA A 18 19.32 25.94 -38.94
N VAL A 19 19.35 24.62 -38.71
CA VAL A 19 20.33 23.96 -37.83
C VAL A 19 21.58 23.47 -38.58
N GLY A 20 21.68 23.73 -39.88
CA GLY A 20 22.88 23.44 -40.66
C GLY A 20 23.07 21.99 -41.13
N VAL A 21 21.96 21.21 -41.19
CA VAL A 21 21.96 19.82 -41.66
C VAL A 21 20.98 19.63 -42.85
N GLN A 22 21.15 18.56 -43.61
CA GLN A 22 20.32 18.30 -44.80
C GLN A 22 19.22 17.26 -44.55
N THR A 23 19.50 16.30 -43.67
CA THR A 23 18.60 15.18 -43.35
C THR A 23 18.40 15.04 -41.87
N LEU A 24 17.37 14.31 -41.44
CA LEU A 24 17.17 13.93 -40.02
C LEU A 24 18.30 13.04 -39.54
N ASP A 25 18.86 12.20 -40.40
CA ASP A 25 19.96 11.28 -40.03
C ASP A 25 21.25 12.06 -39.69
N ASP A 26 21.47 13.22 -40.27
CA ASP A 26 22.61 14.06 -39.92
C ASP A 26 22.59 14.52 -38.45
N LEU A 27 21.41 14.59 -37.84
CA LEU A 27 21.27 14.91 -36.40
C LEU A 27 21.83 13.81 -35.49
N TYR A 28 21.96 12.58 -36.03
CA TYR A 28 22.48 11.42 -35.31
C TYR A 28 23.94 11.12 -35.61
N ALA A 29 24.67 12.03 -36.26
CA ALA A 29 26.06 11.84 -36.63
C ALA A 29 27.01 11.51 -35.46
N SER A 30 26.61 11.84 -34.20
CA SER A 30 27.34 11.48 -33.00
C SER A 30 27.08 10.05 -32.51
N VAL A 31 26.08 9.36 -33.05
CA VAL A 31 25.74 7.97 -32.68
C VAL A 31 26.61 7.04 -33.50
N PRO A 32 27.40 6.12 -32.88
CA PRO A 32 28.20 5.14 -33.60
C PRO A 32 27.33 4.27 -34.52
N GLU A 33 27.77 4.03 -35.75
CA GLU A 33 27.04 3.26 -36.77
C GLU A 33 26.69 1.84 -36.26
N SER A 34 27.51 1.26 -35.41
CA SER A 34 27.31 -0.07 -34.84
C SER A 34 26.08 -0.19 -33.91
N VAL A 35 25.56 0.94 -33.41
CA VAL A 35 24.38 0.98 -32.53
C VAL A 35 23.24 1.82 -33.11
N TYR A 36 23.44 2.41 -34.29
CA TYR A 36 22.42 3.20 -34.96
C TYR A 36 21.48 2.31 -35.77
N LEU A 37 20.21 2.29 -35.39
CA LEU A 37 19.15 1.60 -36.11
C LEU A 37 18.51 2.57 -37.12
N LYS A 38 18.71 2.32 -38.41
CA LYS A 38 18.10 3.13 -39.51
C LYS A 38 16.58 2.99 -39.52
N GLU A 39 16.08 1.81 -39.19
CA GLU A 39 14.65 1.55 -39.09
C GLU A 39 14.35 0.90 -37.72
N PRO A 40 13.36 1.40 -36.95
CA PRO A 40 12.99 0.79 -35.71
C PRO A 40 12.36 -0.59 -35.93
N VAL A 41 12.80 -1.60 -35.18
CA VAL A 41 12.25 -2.96 -35.20
C VAL A 41 10.98 -3.01 -34.35
N ILE A 42 10.01 -2.19 -34.70
CA ILE A 42 8.69 -2.17 -34.04
C ILE A 42 7.61 -2.48 -35.09
N PRO A 43 6.56 -3.20 -34.73
CA PRO A 43 5.44 -3.46 -35.63
C PRO A 43 4.79 -2.15 -36.11
N GLU A 44 4.21 -2.18 -37.28
CA GLU A 44 3.36 -1.09 -37.76
C GLU A 44 2.22 -0.81 -36.78
N GLY A 45 1.81 0.46 -36.69
CA GLY A 45 0.68 0.86 -35.88
C GLY A 45 -0.63 0.22 -36.37
N GLN A 46 -1.45 -0.21 -35.43
CA GLN A 46 -2.78 -0.78 -35.71
C GLN A 46 -3.85 0.32 -35.50
N SER A 47 -5.02 0.13 -36.09
CA SER A 47 -6.16 0.99 -35.86
C SER A 47 -6.68 0.80 -34.43
N GLU A 48 -7.35 1.82 -33.89
CA GLU A 48 -7.97 1.75 -32.55
C GLU A 48 -8.91 0.52 -32.43
N MET A 49 -9.69 0.24 -33.45
CA MET A 49 -10.60 -0.90 -33.51
C MET A 49 -9.85 -2.25 -33.39
N GLU A 50 -8.74 -2.41 -34.10
CA GLU A 50 -7.92 -3.63 -34.04
C GLU A 50 -7.26 -3.79 -32.67
N VAL A 51 -6.74 -2.69 -32.06
CA VAL A 51 -6.14 -2.69 -30.72
C VAL A 51 -7.19 -3.05 -29.67
N ILE A 52 -8.38 -2.43 -29.71
CA ILE A 52 -9.47 -2.75 -28.78
C ILE A 52 -9.88 -4.21 -28.91
N SER A 53 -10.08 -4.72 -30.14
CA SER A 53 -10.46 -6.12 -30.36
C SER A 53 -9.42 -7.09 -29.80
N LYS A 54 -8.14 -6.83 -30.05
CA LYS A 54 -7.03 -7.65 -29.58
C LYS A 54 -6.93 -7.64 -28.05
N LEU A 55 -7.00 -6.46 -27.42
CA LEU A 55 -6.93 -6.33 -25.96
C LEU A 55 -8.16 -6.92 -25.28
N SER A 56 -9.36 -6.74 -25.82
CA SER A 56 -10.58 -7.37 -25.31
C SER A 56 -10.47 -8.90 -25.32
N GLY A 57 -9.99 -9.49 -26.42
CA GLY A 57 -9.76 -10.94 -26.46
C GLY A 57 -8.67 -11.44 -25.51
N MET A 58 -7.75 -10.58 -25.06
CA MET A 58 -6.81 -10.91 -23.97
C MET A 58 -7.48 -10.82 -22.60
N VAL A 59 -8.29 -9.79 -22.38
CA VAL A 59 -9.04 -9.58 -21.14
C VAL A 59 -10.04 -10.69 -20.87
N GLU A 60 -10.72 -11.19 -21.89
CA GLU A 60 -11.68 -12.31 -21.80
C GLU A 60 -11.07 -13.62 -21.29
N LYS A 61 -9.74 -13.75 -21.33
CA LYS A 61 -9.04 -14.93 -20.76
C LYS A 61 -8.91 -14.87 -19.23
N ASN A 62 -9.19 -13.72 -18.62
CA ASN A 62 -9.16 -13.59 -17.17
C ASN A 62 -10.41 -14.22 -16.54
N THR A 63 -10.23 -14.82 -15.36
CA THR A 63 -11.35 -15.27 -14.54
C THR A 63 -11.82 -14.13 -13.66
N VAL A 64 -13.08 -13.72 -13.83
CA VAL A 64 -13.73 -12.70 -12.98
C VAL A 64 -14.60 -13.42 -11.96
N TYR A 65 -14.18 -13.39 -10.69
CA TYR A 65 -14.91 -14.01 -9.60
C TYR A 65 -16.06 -13.13 -9.13
N LYS A 66 -17.24 -13.76 -8.87
CA LYS A 66 -18.42 -13.07 -8.35
C LYS A 66 -18.35 -12.82 -6.84
N SER A 67 -17.58 -13.62 -6.13
CA SER A 67 -17.39 -13.53 -4.68
C SER A 67 -15.91 -13.70 -4.37
N ILE A 68 -15.39 -12.86 -3.48
CA ILE A 68 -13.98 -12.81 -3.13
C ILE A 68 -13.85 -12.96 -1.61
N PHE A 69 -13.09 -13.97 -1.17
CA PHE A 69 -12.80 -14.26 0.24
C PHE A 69 -11.29 -14.28 0.51
N ARG A 70 -10.52 -13.60 -0.35
CA ARG A 70 -9.06 -13.46 -0.27
C ARG A 70 -8.69 -12.06 0.15
N GLY A 71 -7.76 -11.96 1.09
CA GLY A 71 -7.14 -10.74 1.58
C GLY A 71 -5.63 -10.81 1.40
N ALA A 72 -4.90 -11.01 2.51
CA ALA A 72 -3.44 -11.18 2.56
C ALA A 72 -2.65 -9.93 2.12
N GLY A 73 -3.22 -8.73 2.35
CA GLY A 73 -2.55 -7.45 2.07
C GLY A 73 -3.28 -6.53 1.09
N ALA A 74 -4.18 -7.06 0.25
CA ALA A 74 -5.08 -6.29 -0.60
C ALA A 74 -6.53 -6.72 -0.40
N TYR A 75 -7.46 -5.78 -0.31
CA TYR A 75 -8.80 -6.06 0.19
C TYR A 75 -9.88 -5.46 -0.70
N HIS A 76 -10.95 -6.24 -0.90
CA HIS A 76 -12.12 -5.80 -1.66
C HIS A 76 -13.09 -5.05 -0.74
N HIS A 77 -12.97 -3.73 -0.67
CA HIS A 77 -13.86 -2.85 0.07
C HIS A 77 -14.80 -2.07 -0.85
N TYR A 78 -15.91 -1.57 -0.30
CA TYR A 78 -16.83 -0.71 -1.03
C TYR A 78 -16.20 0.67 -1.26
N ILE A 79 -16.24 1.11 -2.52
CA ILE A 79 -15.76 2.43 -2.92
C ILE A 79 -16.97 3.30 -3.30
N PRO A 80 -17.31 4.34 -2.51
CA PRO A 80 -18.39 5.26 -2.85
C PRO A 80 -18.21 5.88 -4.22
N SER A 81 -19.26 5.98 -5.02
CA SER A 81 -19.21 6.50 -6.40
C SER A 81 -18.67 7.92 -6.50
N ILE A 82 -18.86 8.73 -5.45
CA ILE A 82 -18.34 10.09 -5.37
C ILE A 82 -16.81 10.12 -5.41
N VAL A 83 -16.13 9.13 -4.84
CA VAL A 83 -14.65 9.04 -4.86
C VAL A 83 -14.16 9.03 -6.29
N LYS A 84 -14.69 8.11 -7.11
CA LYS A 84 -14.33 8.02 -8.53
C LYS A 84 -14.66 9.30 -9.30
N ASN A 85 -15.77 9.96 -8.98
CA ASN A 85 -16.15 11.22 -9.61
C ASN A 85 -15.15 12.34 -9.28
N VAL A 86 -14.73 12.45 -8.03
CA VAL A 86 -13.79 13.49 -7.58
C VAL A 86 -12.42 13.29 -8.24
N ILE A 87 -11.84 12.11 -8.15
CA ILE A 87 -10.48 11.84 -8.65
C ILE A 87 -10.37 11.87 -10.19
N ASN A 88 -11.48 11.72 -10.90
CA ASN A 88 -11.50 11.82 -12.37
C ASN A 88 -11.56 13.27 -12.87
N LYS A 89 -11.67 14.25 -11.99
CA LYS A 89 -11.60 15.64 -12.40
C LYS A 89 -10.21 15.98 -12.93
N GLU A 90 -10.16 16.67 -14.04
CA GLU A 90 -8.94 17.03 -14.76
C GLU A 90 -7.93 17.78 -13.87
N ALA A 91 -8.44 18.66 -13.00
CA ALA A 91 -7.64 19.42 -12.04
C ALA A 91 -6.77 18.55 -11.11
N PHE A 92 -7.21 17.34 -10.77
CA PHE A 92 -6.44 16.40 -9.93
C PHE A 92 -5.49 15.52 -10.73
N ARG A 93 -5.72 15.32 -12.03
CA ARG A 93 -4.99 14.38 -12.87
C ARG A 93 -3.80 14.98 -13.61
N THR A 94 -3.79 16.28 -13.79
CA THR A 94 -2.78 17.00 -14.59
C THR A 94 -1.59 17.52 -13.80
N THR A 95 -1.62 17.47 -12.48
CA THR A 95 -0.50 17.90 -11.63
C THR A 95 0.38 16.71 -11.26
N TYR A 96 1.61 16.69 -11.79
CA TYR A 96 2.57 15.62 -11.46
C TYR A 96 3.21 15.84 -10.08
N THR A 97 3.85 17.01 -9.88
CA THR A 97 4.43 17.39 -8.60
C THR A 97 4.17 18.86 -8.33
N PRO A 98 3.55 19.20 -7.20
CA PRO A 98 3.14 20.57 -6.88
C PRO A 98 4.31 21.39 -6.30
N TYR A 99 5.41 21.55 -7.05
CA TYR A 99 6.58 22.32 -6.61
C TYR A 99 6.31 23.82 -6.55
N GLN A 100 5.56 24.37 -7.53
CA GLN A 100 5.18 25.77 -7.55
C GLN A 100 3.92 26.00 -6.75
N ALA A 101 4.08 26.50 -5.54
CA ALA A 101 2.96 26.74 -4.62
C ALA A 101 1.93 27.70 -5.22
N GLU A 102 2.36 28.68 -6.02
CA GLU A 102 1.51 29.72 -6.61
C GLU A 102 0.40 29.18 -7.52
N ILE A 103 0.66 28.07 -8.20
CA ILE A 103 -0.30 27.45 -9.15
C ILE A 103 -0.85 26.11 -8.67
N SER A 104 -0.37 25.59 -7.56
CA SER A 104 -0.69 24.25 -7.08
C SER A 104 -1.43 24.23 -5.73
N GLN A 105 -2.05 25.34 -5.33
CA GLN A 105 -2.67 25.47 -4.01
C GLN A 105 -3.74 24.41 -3.73
N GLY A 106 -4.60 24.11 -4.70
CA GLY A 106 -5.64 23.09 -4.53
C GLY A 106 -5.09 21.68 -4.29
N ILE A 107 -4.04 21.29 -5.01
CA ILE A 107 -3.38 20.01 -4.83
C ILE A 107 -2.62 19.96 -3.50
N LEU A 108 -1.89 21.01 -3.15
CA LEU A 108 -1.17 21.10 -1.88
C LEU A 108 -2.15 21.04 -0.69
N GLN A 109 -3.29 21.73 -0.78
CA GLN A 109 -4.34 21.64 0.23
C GLN A 109 -4.88 20.21 0.35
N SER A 110 -5.19 19.55 -0.76
CA SER A 110 -5.70 18.17 -0.75
C SER A 110 -4.71 17.19 -0.09
N ILE A 111 -3.41 17.37 -0.34
CA ILE A 111 -2.35 16.57 0.30
C ILE A 111 -2.28 16.90 1.80
N PHE A 112 -2.37 18.17 2.18
CA PHE A 112 -2.38 18.57 3.59
C PHE A 112 -3.57 17.96 4.35
N GLU A 113 -4.76 17.99 3.73
CA GLU A 113 -5.97 17.37 4.29
C GLU A 113 -5.81 15.84 4.43
N TYR A 114 -5.24 15.16 3.43
CA TYR A 114 -4.89 13.75 3.53
C TYR A 114 -3.92 13.48 4.70
N GLN A 115 -2.85 14.26 4.83
CA GLN A 115 -1.90 14.12 5.94
C GLN A 115 -2.59 14.27 7.30
N THR A 116 -3.52 15.23 7.41
CA THR A 116 -4.32 15.44 8.61
C THR A 116 -5.19 14.21 8.91
N MET A 117 -5.88 13.67 7.91
CA MET A 117 -6.72 12.48 8.08
C MET A 117 -5.91 11.25 8.49
N ILE A 118 -4.69 11.08 7.98
CA ILE A 118 -3.80 9.99 8.40
C ILE A 118 -3.34 10.20 9.84
N CYS A 119 -3.03 11.44 10.25
CA CYS A 119 -2.70 11.74 11.65
C CYS A 119 -3.86 11.39 12.60
N GLU A 120 -5.08 11.83 12.27
CA GLU A 120 -6.28 11.54 13.05
C GLU A 120 -6.55 10.02 13.11
N LEU A 121 -6.45 9.32 11.99
CA LEU A 121 -6.68 7.88 11.90
C LEU A 121 -5.67 7.07 12.71
N THR A 122 -4.41 7.50 12.76
CA THR A 122 -3.33 6.77 13.43
C THR A 122 -3.02 7.27 14.83
N GLY A 123 -3.57 8.41 15.25
CA GLY A 123 -3.24 9.07 16.50
C GLY A 123 -1.81 9.64 16.53
N MET A 124 -1.20 9.87 15.37
CA MET A 124 0.17 10.39 15.24
C MET A 124 0.20 11.89 15.02
N ASP A 125 1.35 12.54 15.34
CA ASP A 125 1.49 13.98 15.24
C ASP A 125 1.71 14.50 13.82
N VAL A 126 2.37 13.72 12.95
CA VAL A 126 2.80 14.15 11.61
C VAL A 126 2.73 12.99 10.61
N SER A 127 2.20 13.26 9.42
CA SER A 127 2.22 12.36 8.27
C SER A 127 2.94 13.00 7.09
N ASN A 128 3.53 12.20 6.21
CA ASN A 128 4.01 12.63 4.89
C ASN A 128 2.89 12.57 3.84
N ALA A 129 3.21 13.03 2.63
CA ALA A 129 2.26 13.04 1.51
C ALA A 129 1.92 11.64 0.97
N SER A 130 2.73 10.66 1.14
CA SER A 130 2.65 9.21 0.91
C SER A 130 3.99 8.62 0.50
N VAL A 131 4.04 7.30 0.43
CA VAL A 131 5.09 6.51 -0.23
C VAL A 131 4.43 5.49 -1.16
N TYR A 132 5.19 4.62 -1.82
CA TYR A 132 4.69 3.77 -2.92
C TYR A 132 3.62 2.77 -2.47
N ASP A 133 3.88 2.03 -1.39
CA ASP A 133 3.00 1.02 -0.82
C ASP A 133 3.31 0.78 0.66
N GLY A 134 2.51 -0.06 1.31
CA GLY A 134 2.67 -0.37 2.73
C GLY A 134 3.98 -1.08 3.05
N ALA A 135 4.50 -1.92 2.17
CA ALA A 135 5.76 -2.63 2.38
C ALA A 135 6.96 -1.66 2.30
N SER A 136 6.94 -0.74 1.33
CA SER A 136 7.92 0.35 1.24
C SER A 136 7.84 1.27 2.46
N ALA A 137 6.64 1.58 2.95
CA ALA A 137 6.45 2.36 4.17
C ALA A 137 7.09 1.68 5.39
N ALA A 138 6.88 0.37 5.54
CA ALA A 138 7.49 -0.41 6.59
C ALA A 138 9.03 -0.41 6.48
N ALA A 139 9.59 -0.65 5.29
CA ALA A 139 11.02 -0.68 5.06
C ALA A 139 11.70 0.69 5.32
N GLU A 140 11.11 1.78 4.84
CA GLU A 140 11.61 3.14 5.07
C GLU A 140 11.56 3.53 6.55
N SER A 141 10.55 3.07 7.30
CA SER A 141 10.43 3.35 8.73
C SER A 141 11.58 2.76 9.56
N ILE A 142 12.16 1.63 9.13
CA ILE A 142 13.34 1.04 9.78
C ILE A 142 14.52 2.03 9.75
N PHE A 143 14.71 2.73 8.63
CA PHE A 143 15.80 3.71 8.52
C PHE A 143 15.54 4.97 9.33
N MET A 144 14.26 5.34 9.56
CA MET A 144 13.92 6.43 10.47
C MET A 144 14.37 6.13 11.91
N CYS A 145 14.40 4.87 12.30
CA CYS A 145 14.76 4.44 13.65
C CYS A 145 16.27 4.37 13.86
N GLN A 146 17.09 4.37 12.80
CA GLN A 146 18.54 4.20 12.90
C GLN A 146 19.21 5.33 13.67
N GLU A 147 20.15 4.93 14.55
CA GLU A 147 21.05 5.80 15.31
C GLU A 147 22.49 5.22 15.30
N ARG A 148 23.49 6.01 15.66
CA ARG A 148 24.90 5.61 15.60
C ARG A 148 25.22 4.27 16.30
N LYS A 149 24.51 3.97 17.41
CA LYS A 149 24.74 2.78 18.24
C LYS A 149 23.57 1.80 18.21
N LYS A 150 22.46 2.15 17.56
CA LYS A 150 21.23 1.38 17.47
C LYS A 150 20.91 1.18 15.99
N THR A 151 21.29 0.02 15.46
CA THR A 151 21.19 -0.26 14.03
C THR A 151 20.38 -1.53 13.72
N LYS A 152 20.20 -2.42 14.69
CA LYS A 152 19.48 -3.67 14.49
C LYS A 152 17.98 -3.46 14.45
N ALA A 153 17.32 -4.02 13.44
CA ALA A 153 15.87 -4.11 13.34
C ALA A 153 15.38 -5.48 13.84
N VAL A 154 14.38 -5.47 14.70
CA VAL A 154 13.68 -6.68 15.17
C VAL A 154 12.29 -6.66 14.54
N ILE A 155 11.92 -7.73 13.86
CA ILE A 155 10.69 -7.83 13.07
C ILE A 155 9.88 -9.02 13.57
N SER A 156 8.61 -8.83 13.83
CA SER A 156 7.71 -9.94 14.14
C SER A 156 7.49 -10.83 12.91
N GLY A 157 7.71 -12.11 13.06
CA GLY A 157 7.45 -13.12 12.03
C GLY A 157 5.97 -13.40 11.77
N THR A 158 5.07 -12.78 12.54
CA THR A 158 3.62 -12.78 12.27
C THR A 158 3.19 -11.70 11.28
N SER A 159 4.11 -10.83 10.86
CA SER A 159 3.86 -9.80 9.84
C SER A 159 3.72 -10.43 8.45
N ASN A 160 3.11 -9.71 7.53
CA ASN A 160 2.96 -10.17 6.14
C ASN A 160 4.34 -10.56 5.55
N PRO A 161 4.48 -11.78 4.98
CA PRO A 161 5.75 -12.27 4.43
C PRO A 161 6.39 -11.35 3.39
N GLU A 162 5.58 -10.73 2.51
CA GLU A 162 6.07 -9.79 1.48
C GLU A 162 6.61 -8.50 2.10
N VAL A 163 6.01 -8.03 3.19
CA VAL A 163 6.52 -6.89 3.96
C VAL A 163 7.85 -7.24 4.62
N ILE A 164 7.97 -8.44 5.22
CA ILE A 164 9.23 -8.92 5.81
C ILE A 164 10.33 -8.99 4.75
N GLU A 165 10.04 -9.57 3.58
CA GLU A 165 11.00 -9.70 2.47
C GLU A 165 11.45 -8.32 1.95
N THR A 166 10.51 -7.37 1.84
CA THR A 166 10.80 -5.99 1.44
C THR A 166 11.72 -5.31 2.46
N ILE A 167 11.41 -5.41 3.75
CA ILE A 167 12.27 -4.89 4.83
C ILE A 167 13.66 -5.50 4.74
N GLN A 168 13.77 -6.83 4.60
CA GLN A 168 15.06 -7.53 4.48
C GLN A 168 15.85 -7.05 3.27
N THR A 169 15.21 -6.85 2.12
CA THR A 169 15.83 -6.36 0.88
C THR A 169 16.42 -4.97 1.08
N TYR A 170 15.66 -4.05 1.64
CA TYR A 170 16.12 -2.69 1.95
C TYR A 170 17.26 -2.69 2.97
N CYS A 171 17.10 -3.45 4.06
CA CYS A 171 18.11 -3.55 5.12
C CYS A 171 19.41 -4.17 4.61
N LYS A 172 19.34 -5.23 3.80
CA LYS A 172 20.50 -5.87 3.19
C LYS A 172 21.32 -4.89 2.35
N SER A 173 20.66 -4.04 1.56
CA SER A 173 21.32 -3.06 0.70
C SER A 173 22.12 -2.01 1.49
N ARG A 174 21.77 -1.76 2.75
CA ARG A 174 22.41 -0.78 3.65
C ARG A 174 23.19 -1.40 4.80
N GLY A 175 23.32 -2.73 4.84
CA GLY A 175 24.05 -3.44 5.89
C GLY A 175 23.39 -3.35 7.28
N VAL A 176 22.06 -3.20 7.35
CA VAL A 176 21.30 -3.15 8.59
C VAL A 176 20.98 -4.58 9.03
N PRO A 177 21.40 -5.01 10.25
CA PRO A 177 21.05 -6.32 10.78
C PRO A 177 19.55 -6.46 11.03
N VAL A 178 18.95 -7.56 10.58
CA VAL A 178 17.53 -7.88 10.80
C VAL A 178 17.41 -9.19 11.56
N VAL A 179 16.61 -9.20 12.61
CA VAL A 179 16.24 -10.38 13.38
C VAL A 179 14.74 -10.60 13.26
N ILE A 180 14.33 -11.77 12.78
CA ILE A 180 12.93 -12.17 12.72
C ILE A 180 12.60 -12.97 13.97
N VAL A 181 11.62 -12.48 14.75
CA VAL A 181 11.09 -13.14 15.94
C VAL A 181 10.02 -14.14 15.50
N PRO A 182 10.11 -15.44 15.86
CA PRO A 182 9.15 -16.43 15.42
C PRO A 182 7.73 -16.15 15.95
N ALA A 183 6.75 -16.75 15.28
CA ALA A 183 5.38 -16.81 15.75
C ALA A 183 5.22 -17.94 16.79
N LYS A 184 4.35 -17.70 17.78
CA LYS A 184 3.86 -18.70 18.73
C LYS A 184 2.36 -18.54 18.92
N ASP A 185 1.62 -19.59 18.64
CA ASP A 185 0.14 -19.58 18.74
C ASP A 185 -0.53 -18.42 17.97
N GLY A 186 0.02 -18.07 16.79
CA GLY A 186 -0.49 -17.02 15.92
C GLY A 186 -0.11 -15.59 16.34
N GLN A 187 0.64 -15.40 17.40
CA GLN A 187 1.16 -14.12 17.88
C GLN A 187 2.68 -14.10 17.90
N THR A 188 3.28 -12.92 18.05
CA THR A 188 4.73 -12.76 18.27
C THR A 188 5.16 -13.50 19.54
N ASP A 189 6.17 -14.40 19.45
CA ASP A 189 6.73 -15.06 20.64
C ASP A 189 7.43 -14.04 21.52
N GLN A 190 6.80 -13.70 22.65
CA GLN A 190 7.33 -12.70 23.59
C GLN A 190 8.63 -13.14 24.26
N ALA A 191 8.85 -14.45 24.46
CA ALA A 191 10.11 -14.95 25.04
C ALA A 191 11.26 -14.76 24.04
N ALA A 192 11.06 -15.17 22.79
CA ALA A 192 12.03 -14.93 21.73
C ALA A 192 12.25 -13.43 21.45
N LEU A 193 11.20 -12.61 21.57
CA LEU A 193 11.31 -11.16 21.47
C LEU A 193 12.20 -10.58 22.57
N ALA A 194 12.04 -11.02 23.81
CA ALA A 194 12.87 -10.55 24.93
C ALA A 194 14.37 -10.84 24.70
N GLU A 195 14.70 -12.00 24.11
CA GLU A 195 16.07 -12.35 23.73
C GLU A 195 16.59 -11.51 22.53
N ALA A 196 15.72 -11.23 21.55
CA ALA A 196 16.08 -10.44 20.36
C ALA A 196 16.31 -8.96 20.66
N LEU A 197 15.64 -8.40 21.67
CA LEU A 197 15.75 -6.99 22.06
C LEU A 197 17.01 -6.75 22.90
N THR A 198 18.02 -6.17 22.29
CA THR A 198 19.32 -5.84 22.93
C THR A 198 19.60 -4.34 22.82
N ASP A 199 20.66 -3.86 23.48
CA ASP A 199 20.98 -2.42 23.54
C ASP A 199 21.26 -1.77 22.18
N ASP A 200 21.62 -2.56 21.17
CA ASP A 200 21.85 -2.13 19.79
C ASP A 200 20.57 -2.14 18.92
N THR A 201 19.42 -2.53 19.49
CA THR A 201 18.15 -2.57 18.77
C THR A 201 17.67 -1.14 18.48
N ALA A 202 17.48 -0.83 17.20
CA ALA A 202 16.93 0.44 16.74
C ALA A 202 15.40 0.46 16.84
N CYS A 203 14.76 -0.61 16.41
CA CYS A 203 13.29 -0.71 16.43
C CYS A 203 12.78 -2.15 16.50
N LEU A 204 11.53 -2.25 16.94
CA LEU A 204 10.63 -3.37 16.74
C LEU A 204 9.61 -2.99 15.66
N TYR A 205 9.41 -3.85 14.65
CA TYR A 205 8.28 -3.79 13.74
C TYR A 205 7.34 -4.95 14.01
N PHE A 206 6.05 -4.67 14.12
CA PHE A 206 4.98 -5.66 14.12
C PHE A 206 3.74 -5.12 13.41
N GLN A 207 2.82 -6.01 13.02
CA GLN A 207 1.60 -5.66 12.28
C GLN A 207 0.35 -5.94 13.13
N GLN A 208 -0.64 -5.04 13.06
CA GLN A 208 -1.90 -5.16 13.80
C GLN A 208 -3.12 -4.81 12.92
N PRO A 209 -4.07 -5.72 12.70
CA PRO A 209 -3.95 -7.17 12.92
C PRO A 209 -2.75 -7.75 12.18
N ASN A 210 -2.22 -8.89 12.65
CA ASN A 210 -1.09 -9.53 11.97
C ASN A 210 -1.52 -10.28 10.71
N TYR A 211 -0.57 -10.91 10.00
CA TYR A 211 -0.83 -11.62 8.73
C TYR A 211 -1.87 -12.74 8.85
N PHE A 212 -1.93 -13.39 10.00
CA PHE A 212 -2.91 -14.45 10.26
C PHE A 212 -4.29 -13.90 10.65
N GLY A 213 -4.45 -12.58 10.65
CA GLY A 213 -5.66 -11.87 11.09
C GLY A 213 -5.76 -11.72 12.61
N VAL A 214 -4.85 -12.34 13.36
CA VAL A 214 -4.84 -12.39 14.83
C VAL A 214 -4.43 -11.05 15.42
N MET A 215 -5.02 -10.72 16.56
CA MET A 215 -4.66 -9.54 17.34
C MET A 215 -3.41 -9.80 18.17
N GLU A 216 -2.38 -8.95 18.01
CA GLU A 216 -1.18 -8.97 18.86
C GLU A 216 -1.47 -8.35 20.24
N ASP A 217 -0.70 -8.73 21.24
CA ASP A 217 -0.62 -8.02 22.51
C ASP A 217 0.25 -6.76 22.37
N SER A 218 -0.31 -5.78 21.64
CA SER A 218 0.43 -4.59 21.22
C SER A 218 0.99 -3.79 22.40
N GLU A 219 0.26 -3.68 23.52
CA GLU A 219 0.70 -2.94 24.69
C GLU A 219 1.97 -3.57 25.29
N THR A 220 1.99 -4.91 25.43
CA THR A 220 3.16 -5.63 25.94
C THR A 220 4.35 -5.52 24.96
N LEU A 221 4.12 -5.71 23.65
CA LEU A 221 5.20 -5.62 22.64
C LEU A 221 5.85 -4.22 22.63
N ILE A 222 5.04 -3.17 22.71
CA ILE A 222 5.50 -1.77 22.76
C ILE A 222 6.33 -1.54 24.03
N GLN A 223 5.83 -1.97 25.18
CA GLN A 223 6.53 -1.81 26.45
C GLN A 223 7.88 -2.53 26.44
N MET A 224 7.94 -3.77 25.95
CA MET A 224 9.19 -4.55 25.87
C MET A 224 10.24 -3.83 25.01
N ALA A 225 9.84 -3.23 23.88
CA ALA A 225 10.75 -2.47 23.03
C ALA A 225 11.22 -1.18 23.71
N HIS A 226 10.32 -0.44 24.32
CA HIS A 226 10.63 0.82 25.02
C HIS A 226 11.54 0.62 26.25
N ASP A 227 11.41 -0.49 26.97
CA ASP A 227 12.29 -0.85 28.09
C ASP A 227 13.76 -0.99 27.63
N LYS A 228 13.98 -1.37 26.36
CA LYS A 228 15.29 -1.41 25.70
C LYS A 228 15.61 -0.11 24.95
N LYS A 229 14.78 0.91 25.07
CA LYS A 229 14.89 2.18 24.35
C LYS A 229 14.93 1.99 22.82
N ALA A 230 14.33 0.92 22.32
CA ALA A 230 14.09 0.72 20.91
C ALA A 230 12.79 1.45 20.52
N LEU A 231 12.74 2.02 19.30
CA LEU A 231 11.53 2.62 18.77
C LEU A 231 10.57 1.52 18.31
N VAL A 232 9.27 1.85 18.23
CA VAL A 232 8.24 0.94 17.76
C VAL A 232 7.63 1.43 16.46
N VAL A 233 7.66 0.58 15.46
CA VAL A 233 6.97 0.74 14.18
C VAL A 233 5.79 -0.22 14.14
N MET A 234 4.59 0.32 14.06
CA MET A 234 3.36 -0.46 14.02
C MET A 234 2.76 -0.41 12.60
N GLY A 235 2.73 -1.56 11.91
CA GLY A 235 1.99 -1.75 10.66
C GLY A 235 0.51 -1.93 10.96
N VAL A 236 -0.38 -1.21 10.28
CA VAL A 236 -1.82 -1.26 10.58
C VAL A 236 -2.68 -1.37 9.33
N ASN A 237 -3.81 -2.07 9.47
CA ASN A 237 -4.88 -2.03 8.49
C ASN A 237 -5.75 -0.79 8.78
N PRO A 238 -5.90 0.15 7.81
CA PRO A 238 -6.58 1.42 8.07
C PRO A 238 -8.08 1.28 8.36
N ILE A 239 -8.74 0.24 7.85
CA ILE A 239 -10.16 -0.03 8.17
C ILE A 239 -10.31 -0.54 9.61
N ALA A 240 -9.37 -1.36 10.08
CA ALA A 240 -9.39 -1.87 11.44
C ALA A 240 -9.32 -0.75 12.49
N LEU A 241 -8.66 0.36 12.17
CA LEU A 241 -8.57 1.54 13.05
C LEU A 241 -9.94 2.21 13.32
N GLY A 242 -10.97 1.90 12.53
CA GLY A 242 -12.35 2.29 12.85
C GLY A 242 -12.94 1.65 14.12
N LEU A 243 -12.28 0.61 14.68
CA LEU A 243 -12.71 -0.11 15.89
C LEU A 243 -11.62 -0.28 16.93
N MET A 244 -10.36 -0.17 16.56
CA MET A 244 -9.21 -0.50 17.41
C MET A 244 -8.54 0.75 17.96
N LYS A 245 -7.83 0.60 19.07
CA LYS A 245 -6.92 1.65 19.55
C LYS A 245 -5.90 1.99 18.45
N THR A 246 -5.68 3.26 18.27
CA THR A 246 -4.71 3.76 17.30
C THR A 246 -3.28 3.49 17.75
N PRO A 247 -2.30 3.42 16.81
CA PRO A 247 -0.88 3.34 17.17
C PRO A 247 -0.42 4.42 18.16
N GLY A 248 -0.90 5.67 17.99
CA GLY A 248 -0.59 6.77 18.89
C GLY A 248 -1.12 6.56 20.31
N GLU A 249 -2.37 6.07 20.45
CA GLU A 249 -2.95 5.74 21.77
C GLU A 249 -2.22 4.59 22.47
N LEU A 250 -1.68 3.64 21.69
CA LEU A 250 -0.88 2.53 22.21
C LEU A 250 0.55 2.93 22.54
N GLY A 251 1.02 4.10 22.08
CA GLY A 251 2.36 4.61 22.33
C GLY A 251 3.41 4.19 21.30
N ALA A 252 3.02 3.73 20.11
CA ALA A 252 3.96 3.49 19.01
C ALA A 252 4.62 4.80 18.55
N ASP A 253 5.85 4.73 18.04
CA ASP A 253 6.61 5.90 17.57
C ASP A 253 6.33 6.24 16.11
N ILE A 254 6.03 5.21 15.30
CA ILE A 254 5.75 5.30 13.87
C ILE A 254 4.59 4.37 13.54
N ALA A 255 3.64 4.87 12.77
CA ALA A 255 2.57 4.11 12.15
C ALA A 255 2.77 4.04 10.64
N VAL A 256 2.65 2.85 10.07
CA VAL A 256 2.74 2.61 8.63
C VAL A 256 1.64 1.68 8.18
N GLY A 257 1.30 1.69 6.91
CA GLY A 257 0.35 0.72 6.38
C GLY A 257 0.08 0.89 4.90
N GLU A 258 -0.71 -0.06 4.39
CA GLU A 258 -1.22 -0.03 3.03
C GLU A 258 -2.57 0.69 3.00
N GLY A 259 -2.64 1.76 2.23
CA GLY A 259 -3.85 2.58 2.07
C GLY A 259 -4.78 2.13 0.96
N GLN A 260 -4.52 1.02 0.27
CA GLN A 260 -5.41 0.48 -0.77
C GLN A 260 -6.87 0.38 -0.29
N PRO A 261 -7.17 -0.05 0.94
CA PRO A 261 -8.54 -0.11 1.44
C PRO A 261 -9.28 1.23 1.50
N LEU A 262 -8.57 2.33 1.46
CA LEU A 262 -9.12 3.69 1.51
C LEU A 262 -9.55 4.21 0.12
N GLY A 263 -10.39 3.43 -0.58
CA GLY A 263 -11.02 3.85 -1.83
C GLY A 263 -10.26 3.53 -3.11
N LEU A 264 -9.23 2.70 -3.05
CA LEU A 264 -8.52 2.20 -4.22
C LEU A 264 -9.03 0.80 -4.60
N PRO A 265 -9.29 0.52 -5.89
CA PRO A 265 -9.59 -0.83 -6.35
C PRO A 265 -8.32 -1.70 -6.25
N MET A 266 -8.49 -3.03 -6.24
CA MET A 266 -7.35 -3.96 -6.21
C MET A 266 -6.45 -3.86 -7.46
N SER A 267 -7.01 -3.48 -8.62
CA SER A 267 -6.31 -3.11 -9.87
C SER A 267 -5.12 -4.00 -10.24
N PHE A 268 -5.26 -5.32 -10.07
CA PHE A 268 -4.20 -6.29 -10.41
C PHE A 268 -2.84 -6.04 -9.72
N GLY A 269 -2.85 -5.42 -8.54
CA GLY A 269 -1.65 -5.15 -7.76
C GLY A 269 -1.17 -3.70 -7.76
N GLY A 270 -1.96 -2.76 -8.27
CA GLY A 270 -1.59 -1.36 -8.13
C GLY A 270 -2.05 -0.40 -9.24
N PRO A 271 -1.77 0.89 -9.10
CA PRO A 271 -0.97 1.49 -8.01
C PRO A 271 -1.70 1.43 -6.66
N TYR A 272 -0.92 1.28 -5.56
CA TYR A 272 -1.42 1.29 -4.20
C TYR A 272 -0.95 2.54 -3.46
N LEU A 273 -0.96 2.54 -2.12
CA LEU A 273 -0.70 3.74 -1.33
C LEU A 273 -0.04 3.40 0.00
N GLY A 274 1.27 3.63 0.13
CA GLY A 274 1.90 3.57 1.44
C GLY A 274 1.62 4.83 2.25
N PHE A 275 1.09 4.71 3.45
CA PHE A 275 1.03 5.81 4.40
C PHE A 275 2.06 5.65 5.51
N MET A 276 2.56 6.79 5.98
CA MET A 276 3.52 6.88 7.09
C MET A 276 3.18 8.08 7.96
N ALA A 277 3.07 7.82 9.25
CA ALA A 277 2.91 8.86 10.25
C ALA A 277 3.82 8.58 11.46
N SER A 278 4.19 9.60 12.20
CA SER A 278 5.10 9.47 13.32
C SER A 278 4.85 10.52 14.40
N THR A 279 5.48 10.31 15.56
CA THR A 279 5.59 11.34 16.57
C THR A 279 6.37 12.55 16.05
N LYS A 280 6.10 13.73 16.55
CA LYS A 280 6.76 14.99 16.17
C LYS A 280 8.29 14.92 16.26
N LYS A 281 8.82 14.11 17.17
CA LYS A 281 10.28 13.91 17.33
C LYS A 281 10.93 13.36 16.08
N LEU A 282 10.23 12.52 15.32
CA LEU A 282 10.72 11.85 14.12
C LEU A 282 10.38 12.58 12.81
N MET A 283 9.63 13.68 12.86
CA MET A 283 9.17 14.44 11.69
C MET A 283 10.28 14.72 10.66
N ARG A 284 11.50 15.06 11.12
CA ARG A 284 12.64 15.36 10.24
C ARG A 284 13.28 14.11 9.62
N LYS A 285 12.87 12.92 10.05
CA LYS A 285 13.32 11.63 9.50
C LYS A 285 12.30 11.00 8.55
N LEU A 286 11.05 11.51 8.50
CA LEU A 286 10.02 11.02 7.58
C LEU A 286 10.51 11.16 6.13
N PRO A 287 10.47 10.09 5.31
CA PRO A 287 10.78 10.18 3.89
C PRO A 287 9.68 10.90 3.10
N GLY A 288 9.95 11.22 1.85
CA GLY A 288 8.97 11.80 0.94
C GLY A 288 8.60 13.25 1.27
N ARG A 289 7.60 13.77 0.61
CA ARG A 289 7.15 15.17 0.72
C ARG A 289 6.27 15.37 1.93
N ILE A 290 6.33 16.57 2.49
CA ILE A 290 5.43 17.05 3.54
C ILE A 290 4.91 18.41 3.11
N VAL A 291 3.60 18.57 3.11
CA VAL A 291 2.94 19.85 2.89
C VAL A 291 2.67 20.51 4.24
N GLY A 292 2.99 21.80 4.33
CA GLY A 292 2.71 22.62 5.50
C GLY A 292 1.77 23.77 5.14
N GLU A 293 1.04 24.24 6.15
CA GLU A 293 0.23 25.45 6.07
C GLU A 293 1.06 26.67 6.41
N THR A 294 0.85 27.78 5.70
CA THR A 294 1.52 29.07 5.93
C THR A 294 0.58 30.22 5.54
N LYS A 295 1.09 31.42 5.51
CA LYS A 295 0.38 32.60 5.03
C LYS A 295 1.11 33.25 3.85
N ASP A 296 0.36 33.72 2.88
CA ASP A 296 0.88 34.50 1.76
C ASP A 296 1.26 35.95 2.18
N ALA A 297 1.79 36.70 1.25
CA ALA A 297 2.18 38.13 1.49
C ALA A 297 1.00 39.04 1.89
N ARG A 298 -0.25 38.63 1.66
CA ARG A 298 -1.46 39.33 2.05
C ARG A 298 -2.08 38.85 3.34
N GLY A 299 -1.45 37.84 4.00
CA GLY A 299 -1.93 37.20 5.22
C GLY A 299 -2.98 36.09 4.97
N GLY A 300 -3.27 35.76 3.72
CA GLY A 300 -4.16 34.66 3.33
C GLY A 300 -3.55 33.29 3.62
N ARG A 301 -4.39 32.33 4.03
CA ARG A 301 -4.01 30.94 4.24
C ARG A 301 -3.54 30.32 2.94
N CYS A 302 -2.38 29.67 2.95
CA CYS A 302 -1.83 28.95 1.81
C CYS A 302 -1.00 27.75 2.22
N PHE A 303 -0.62 26.91 1.25
CA PHE A 303 0.07 25.65 1.44
C PHE A 303 1.36 25.60 0.63
N VAL A 304 2.40 25.00 1.20
CA VAL A 304 3.72 24.87 0.57
C VAL A 304 4.34 23.54 0.90
N LEU A 305 5.25 23.05 0.04
CA LEU A 305 6.15 21.96 0.41
C LEU A 305 7.13 22.45 1.48
N THR A 306 7.28 21.67 2.54
CA THR A 306 8.14 22.01 3.68
C THR A 306 9.21 20.94 3.94
N LEU A 307 10.23 21.26 4.72
CA LEU A 307 11.32 20.36 5.10
C LEU A 307 12.06 19.72 3.91
N GLN A 308 12.05 20.35 2.75
CA GLN A 308 12.63 19.80 1.51
C GLN A 308 14.15 19.53 1.61
N ALA A 309 14.88 20.22 2.50
CA ALA A 309 16.32 20.05 2.67
C ALA A 309 16.78 18.62 3.03
N ARG A 310 15.87 17.73 3.45
CA ARG A 310 16.14 16.31 3.74
C ARG A 310 15.95 15.39 2.53
N GLU A 311 15.33 15.89 1.45
CA GLU A 311 15.01 15.11 0.26
C GLU A 311 16.22 14.86 -0.64
N GLN A 312 16.16 13.82 -1.46
CA GLN A 312 17.25 13.35 -2.31
C GLN A 312 17.75 14.40 -3.30
N HIS A 313 16.88 15.20 -3.90
CA HIS A 313 17.27 16.23 -4.88
C HIS A 313 18.14 17.34 -4.28
N ILE A 314 18.15 17.50 -2.95
CA ILE A 314 19.02 18.44 -2.22
C ILE A 314 20.18 17.70 -1.55
N ARG A 315 19.89 16.64 -0.80
CA ARG A 315 20.89 15.88 -0.02
C ARG A 315 21.72 14.92 -0.85
N ARG A 316 21.23 14.51 -2.03
CA ARG A 316 21.89 13.56 -2.92
C ARG A 316 22.19 12.22 -2.20
N GLU A 317 23.43 11.76 -2.26
CA GLU A 317 23.89 10.51 -1.61
C GLU A 317 23.76 10.50 -0.07
N LYS A 318 23.57 11.68 0.54
CA LYS A 318 23.36 11.82 1.99
C LYS A 318 21.90 11.82 2.40
N ALA A 319 20.97 11.64 1.46
CA ALA A 319 19.56 11.53 1.79
C ALA A 319 19.27 10.24 2.57
N SER A 320 18.35 10.31 3.51
CA SER A 320 17.93 9.14 4.29
C SER A 320 17.09 8.16 3.46
N SER A 321 16.46 8.62 2.38
CA SER A 321 15.57 7.85 1.51
C SER A 321 15.78 8.22 0.05
N ASN A 322 15.50 7.26 -0.85
CA ASN A 322 15.48 7.44 -2.30
C ASN A 322 14.10 7.86 -2.83
N ILE A 323 13.10 7.98 -1.97
CA ILE A 323 11.76 8.40 -2.37
C ILE A 323 11.82 9.83 -2.92
N CYS A 324 11.44 9.98 -4.19
CA CYS A 324 11.35 11.25 -4.89
C CYS A 324 9.90 11.63 -5.16
N SER A 325 9.21 10.82 -5.95
CA SER A 325 7.77 10.94 -6.17
C SER A 325 6.99 10.09 -5.15
N ASN A 326 5.73 10.43 -4.96
CA ASN A 326 4.81 9.70 -4.10
C ASN A 326 3.54 9.36 -4.91
N GLU A 327 2.64 8.60 -4.33
CA GLU A 327 1.37 8.21 -4.93
C GLU A 327 0.30 9.31 -4.69
N ALA A 328 0.51 10.51 -5.25
CA ALA A 328 -0.32 11.69 -4.94
C ALA A 328 -1.79 11.50 -5.29
N LEU A 329 -2.12 10.92 -6.46
CA LEU A 329 -3.51 10.66 -6.85
C LEU A 329 -4.16 9.62 -5.93
N CYS A 330 -3.41 8.60 -5.51
CA CYS A 330 -3.88 7.60 -4.54
C CYS A 330 -4.12 8.22 -3.16
N ALA A 331 -3.23 9.11 -2.71
CA ALA A 331 -3.41 9.87 -1.46
C ALA A 331 -4.67 10.76 -1.50
N MET A 332 -4.89 11.46 -2.61
CA MET A 332 -6.13 12.24 -2.81
C MET A 332 -7.37 11.34 -2.88
N THR A 333 -7.25 10.16 -3.46
CA THR A 333 -8.33 9.16 -3.46
C THR A 333 -8.68 8.73 -2.05
N ALA A 334 -7.67 8.43 -1.22
CA ALA A 334 -7.86 8.09 0.19
C ALA A 334 -8.49 9.25 0.97
N GLY A 335 -8.06 10.49 0.73
CA GLY A 335 -8.67 11.68 1.32
C GLY A 335 -10.14 11.85 0.94
N ALA A 336 -10.47 11.65 -0.35
CA ALA A 336 -11.86 11.68 -0.83
C ALA A 336 -12.71 10.55 -0.22
N TYR A 337 -12.14 9.35 -0.07
CA TYR A 337 -12.80 8.21 0.56
C TYR A 337 -13.07 8.49 2.05
N LEU A 338 -12.07 8.91 2.80
CA LEU A 338 -12.21 9.21 4.23
C LEU A 338 -13.23 10.34 4.46
N THR A 339 -13.25 11.36 3.59
CA THR A 339 -14.26 12.42 3.63
C THR A 339 -15.66 11.90 3.35
N ALA A 340 -15.81 11.02 2.35
CA ALA A 340 -17.10 10.45 1.98
C ALA A 340 -17.67 9.50 3.04
N MET A 341 -16.79 8.70 3.68
CA MET A 341 -17.17 7.75 4.73
C MET A 341 -17.39 8.45 6.07
N GLY A 342 -16.56 9.40 6.41
CA GLY A 342 -16.51 9.98 7.75
C GLY A 342 -16.14 8.95 8.83
N PRO A 343 -16.02 9.36 10.09
CA PRO A 343 -15.67 8.46 11.19
C PRO A 343 -16.73 7.37 11.41
N GLU A 344 -18.01 7.70 11.26
CA GLU A 344 -19.12 6.77 11.44
C GLU A 344 -19.16 5.71 10.34
N GLY A 345 -18.96 6.11 9.07
CA GLY A 345 -18.94 5.18 7.93
C GLY A 345 -17.74 4.24 7.99
N LEU A 346 -16.55 4.73 8.40
CA LEU A 346 -15.38 3.90 8.59
C LEU A 346 -15.60 2.88 9.73
N ALA A 347 -16.12 3.32 10.87
CA ALA A 347 -16.46 2.44 11.98
C ALA A 347 -17.51 1.40 11.59
N GLN A 348 -18.51 1.77 10.77
CA GLN A 348 -19.53 0.85 10.28
C GLN A 348 -18.93 -0.19 9.32
N ALA A 349 -18.05 0.20 8.39
CA ALA A 349 -17.34 -0.72 7.51
C ALA A 349 -16.51 -1.73 8.33
N ALA A 350 -15.75 -1.26 9.32
CA ALA A 350 -14.99 -2.12 10.21
C ALA A 350 -15.85 -3.10 11.00
N LYS A 351 -17.00 -2.65 11.56
CA LYS A 351 -17.96 -3.52 12.25
C LYS A 351 -18.53 -4.61 11.34
N LEU A 352 -18.86 -4.27 10.11
CA LEU A 352 -19.36 -5.22 9.13
C LEU A 352 -18.29 -6.25 8.75
N CYS A 353 -17.04 -5.82 8.53
CA CYS A 353 -15.92 -6.72 8.28
C CYS A 353 -15.75 -7.73 9.42
N LEU A 354 -15.67 -7.24 10.65
CA LEU A 354 -15.54 -8.07 11.85
C LEU A 354 -16.70 -9.08 11.95
N SER A 355 -17.93 -8.61 11.89
CA SER A 355 -19.13 -9.44 12.03
C SER A 355 -19.21 -10.54 10.97
N LYS A 356 -18.92 -10.20 9.70
CA LYS A 356 -19.00 -11.14 8.59
C LYS A 356 -17.88 -12.17 8.62
N ALA A 357 -16.65 -11.78 8.99
CA ALA A 357 -15.56 -12.72 9.16
C ALA A 357 -15.82 -13.73 10.28
N HIS A 358 -16.36 -13.28 11.41
CA HIS A 358 -16.75 -14.16 12.52
C HIS A 358 -17.92 -15.10 12.15
N TYR A 359 -18.89 -14.60 11.36
CA TYR A 359 -19.94 -15.45 10.81
C TYR A 359 -19.37 -16.55 9.91
N LEU A 360 -18.50 -16.17 8.96
CA LEU A 360 -17.86 -17.13 8.04
C LEU A 360 -17.01 -18.16 8.80
N ALA A 361 -16.21 -17.73 9.77
CA ALA A 361 -15.37 -18.60 10.58
C ALA A 361 -16.22 -19.64 11.34
N SER A 362 -17.32 -19.20 11.96
CA SER A 362 -18.25 -20.10 12.66
C SER A 362 -18.92 -21.09 11.71
N ALA A 363 -19.36 -20.64 10.53
CA ALA A 363 -19.99 -21.49 9.54
C ALA A 363 -19.01 -22.54 8.96
N LEU A 364 -17.77 -22.15 8.70
CA LEU A 364 -16.69 -23.03 8.25
C LEU A 364 -16.33 -24.07 9.31
N ALA A 365 -16.26 -23.69 10.59
CA ALA A 365 -16.01 -24.61 11.69
C ALA A 365 -17.11 -25.70 11.76
N GLY A 366 -18.36 -25.35 11.49
CA GLY A 366 -19.49 -26.29 11.43
C GLY A 366 -19.38 -27.37 10.34
N ILE A 367 -18.46 -27.24 9.40
CA ILE A 367 -18.20 -28.20 8.31
C ILE A 367 -16.77 -28.78 8.34
N GLY A 368 -16.07 -28.63 9.48
CA GLY A 368 -14.74 -29.23 9.70
C GLY A 368 -13.56 -28.35 9.32
N TYR A 369 -13.77 -27.11 8.86
CA TYR A 369 -12.72 -26.11 8.66
C TYR A 369 -12.45 -25.40 9.99
N THR A 370 -11.63 -26.00 10.85
CA THR A 370 -11.43 -25.54 12.23
C THR A 370 -10.42 -24.39 12.31
N PRO A 371 -10.61 -23.39 13.18
CA PRO A 371 -9.62 -22.36 13.42
C PRO A 371 -8.26 -22.96 13.79
N VAL A 372 -7.18 -22.38 13.23
CA VAL A 372 -5.80 -22.75 13.60
C VAL A 372 -5.42 -22.07 14.93
N TYR A 373 -5.86 -20.85 15.14
CA TYR A 373 -5.53 -20.05 16.31
C TYR A 373 -6.79 -19.75 17.12
N ASP A 374 -6.75 -20.04 18.41
CA ASP A 374 -7.81 -19.67 19.38
C ASP A 374 -7.48 -18.29 19.98
N LYS A 375 -7.57 -17.25 19.14
CA LYS A 375 -7.23 -15.87 19.45
C LYS A 375 -8.25 -14.91 18.85
N PRO A 376 -8.44 -13.73 19.41
CA PRO A 376 -9.22 -12.67 18.77
C PRO A 376 -8.62 -12.31 17.40
N PHE A 377 -9.51 -12.13 16.40
CA PHE A 377 -9.12 -11.73 15.05
C PHE A 377 -10.07 -10.68 14.49
N PHE A 378 -9.67 -9.98 13.43
CA PHE A 378 -10.48 -8.92 12.82
C PHE A 378 -11.29 -9.45 11.65
N HIS A 379 -10.81 -9.35 10.43
CA HIS A 379 -11.52 -9.71 9.20
C HIS A 379 -10.83 -10.81 8.39
N GLU A 380 -9.66 -11.22 8.84
CA GLU A 380 -8.93 -12.37 8.35
C GLU A 380 -8.76 -13.41 9.45
N PHE A 381 -8.71 -14.67 9.07
CA PHE A 381 -8.51 -15.79 9.99
C PHE A 381 -8.03 -17.04 9.25
N VAL A 382 -7.28 -17.90 9.93
CA VAL A 382 -6.73 -19.13 9.38
C VAL A 382 -7.55 -20.33 9.84
N THR A 383 -7.90 -21.22 8.90
CA THR A 383 -8.50 -22.49 9.22
C THR A 383 -7.62 -23.66 8.77
N LYS A 384 -7.66 -24.77 9.51
CA LYS A 384 -7.31 -26.08 8.97
C LYS A 384 -8.39 -26.52 8.00
N THR A 385 -7.98 -27.15 6.90
CA THR A 385 -8.91 -27.65 5.88
C THR A 385 -8.97 -29.18 5.94
N PRO A 386 -10.16 -29.83 5.88
CA PRO A 386 -10.30 -31.29 5.91
C PRO A 386 -9.82 -31.96 4.61
N ILE A 387 -9.60 -31.19 3.56
CA ILE A 387 -9.03 -31.61 2.28
C ILE A 387 -7.84 -30.67 1.97
N PRO A 388 -6.93 -31.01 1.05
CA PRO A 388 -5.86 -30.09 0.64
C PRO A 388 -6.43 -28.71 0.28
N ALA A 389 -5.77 -27.64 0.76
CA ALA A 389 -6.25 -26.27 0.56
C ALA A 389 -6.40 -25.91 -0.92
N ALA A 390 -5.50 -26.42 -1.77
CA ALA A 390 -5.57 -26.26 -3.22
C ALA A 390 -6.83 -26.91 -3.85
N ASP A 391 -7.28 -28.07 -3.30
CA ASP A 391 -8.50 -28.72 -3.77
C ASP A 391 -9.76 -27.94 -3.34
N ALA A 392 -9.75 -27.39 -2.14
CA ALA A 392 -10.81 -26.49 -1.68
C ALA A 392 -10.89 -25.21 -2.53
N GLU A 393 -9.73 -24.61 -2.84
CA GLU A 393 -9.63 -23.47 -3.75
C GLU A 393 -10.22 -23.79 -5.12
N LYS A 394 -9.83 -24.93 -5.72
CA LYS A 394 -10.33 -25.36 -7.03
C LYS A 394 -11.84 -25.55 -7.05
N LYS A 395 -12.39 -26.24 -6.03
CA LYS A 395 -13.85 -26.44 -5.91
C LYS A 395 -14.63 -25.11 -5.91
N LEU A 396 -14.13 -24.11 -5.19
CA LEU A 396 -14.74 -22.80 -5.11
C LEU A 396 -14.55 -22.02 -6.40
N ALA A 397 -13.36 -22.08 -7.01
CA ALA A 397 -13.07 -21.42 -8.28
C ALA A 397 -13.98 -21.94 -9.42
N ASP A 398 -14.25 -23.23 -9.49
CA ASP A 398 -15.15 -23.85 -10.45
C ASP A 398 -16.61 -23.31 -10.34
N LYS A 399 -16.98 -22.75 -9.18
CA LYS A 399 -18.28 -22.09 -8.93
C LYS A 399 -18.20 -20.56 -8.99
N GLY A 400 -17.08 -20.00 -9.44
CA GLY A 400 -16.89 -18.54 -9.57
C GLY A 400 -16.66 -17.81 -8.25
N ILE A 401 -16.14 -18.52 -7.25
CA ILE A 401 -15.79 -17.99 -5.93
C ILE A 401 -14.28 -18.01 -5.75
N LEU A 402 -13.65 -16.86 -5.52
CA LEU A 402 -12.26 -16.80 -5.10
C LEU A 402 -12.19 -17.10 -3.59
N SER A 403 -11.61 -18.24 -3.26
CA SER A 403 -11.43 -18.70 -1.88
C SER A 403 -10.48 -17.82 -1.07
N GLY A 404 -10.28 -18.15 0.19
CA GLY A 404 -9.10 -17.70 0.95
C GLY A 404 -7.79 -18.05 0.23
N LEU A 405 -6.68 -17.62 0.79
CA LEU A 405 -5.34 -17.93 0.30
C LEU A 405 -4.84 -19.23 0.93
N PRO A 406 -4.48 -20.28 0.16
CA PRO A 406 -3.73 -21.41 0.68
C PRO A 406 -2.38 -20.93 1.22
N ILE A 407 -2.12 -21.11 2.51
CA ILE A 407 -0.85 -20.74 3.17
C ILE A 407 -0.06 -21.95 3.66
N GLY A 408 -0.62 -23.13 3.49
CA GLY A 408 -0.04 -24.44 3.80
C GLY A 408 -0.82 -25.53 3.09
N GLU A 409 -0.35 -26.78 3.16
CA GLU A 409 -1.00 -27.91 2.52
C GLU A 409 -2.48 -28.07 2.94
N ASN A 410 -2.74 -27.90 4.23
CA ASN A 410 -4.08 -28.00 4.83
C ASN A 410 -4.43 -26.74 5.65
N GLU A 411 -3.98 -25.57 5.22
CA GLU A 411 -4.26 -24.30 5.89
C GLU A 411 -4.67 -23.24 4.88
N MET A 412 -5.72 -22.50 5.20
CA MET A 412 -6.25 -21.43 4.35
C MET A 412 -6.51 -20.16 5.16
N LEU A 413 -5.97 -19.04 4.68
CA LEU A 413 -6.21 -17.71 5.21
C LEU A 413 -7.45 -17.12 4.51
N TRP A 414 -8.52 -16.96 5.24
CA TRP A 414 -9.79 -16.39 4.78
C TRP A 414 -9.88 -14.90 5.09
N CYS A 415 -10.60 -14.17 4.25
CA CYS A 415 -10.95 -12.79 4.47
C CYS A 415 -12.44 -12.57 4.17
N ALA A 416 -13.11 -11.79 5.01
CA ALA A 416 -14.43 -11.27 4.70
C ALA A 416 -14.50 -9.77 5.02
N THR A 417 -15.02 -8.99 4.07
CA THR A 417 -15.21 -7.55 4.20
C THR A 417 -16.69 -7.19 4.22
N GLU A 418 -17.01 -5.91 4.33
CA GLU A 418 -18.40 -5.43 4.23
C GLU A 418 -19.05 -5.75 2.87
N MET A 419 -18.25 -6.08 1.85
CA MET A 419 -18.73 -6.47 0.52
C MET A 419 -19.33 -7.87 0.47
N ASN A 420 -18.90 -8.77 1.36
CA ASN A 420 -19.40 -10.14 1.38
C ASN A 420 -20.82 -10.20 1.95
N THR A 421 -21.76 -10.72 1.18
CA THR A 421 -23.13 -10.94 1.66
C THR A 421 -23.27 -12.28 2.38
N LYS A 422 -24.32 -12.40 3.23
CA LYS A 422 -24.60 -13.68 3.89
C LYS A 422 -24.81 -14.80 2.85
N ALA A 423 -25.53 -14.55 1.77
CA ALA A 423 -25.76 -15.52 0.70
C ALA A 423 -24.45 -16.01 0.03
N GLN A 424 -23.47 -15.11 -0.16
CA GLN A 424 -22.17 -15.49 -0.70
C GLN A 424 -21.36 -16.36 0.29
N MET A 425 -21.43 -16.06 1.58
CA MET A 425 -20.78 -16.86 2.62
C MET A 425 -21.45 -18.25 2.75
N ASP A 426 -22.79 -18.31 2.72
CA ASP A 426 -23.54 -19.57 2.73
C ASP A 426 -23.21 -20.42 1.49
N ALA A 427 -23.03 -19.79 0.31
CA ALA A 427 -22.62 -20.48 -0.91
C ALA A 427 -21.23 -21.13 -0.78
N VAL A 428 -20.27 -20.49 -0.11
CA VAL A 428 -18.97 -21.11 0.21
C VAL A 428 -19.18 -22.40 0.99
N ILE A 429 -20.03 -22.35 2.01
CA ILE A 429 -20.31 -23.51 2.86
C ILE A 429 -20.97 -24.65 2.07
N ALA A 430 -21.98 -24.32 1.22
CA ALA A 430 -22.66 -25.31 0.39
C ALA A 430 -21.70 -26.02 -0.59
N VAL A 431 -20.86 -25.25 -1.29
CA VAL A 431 -19.87 -25.81 -2.22
C VAL A 431 -18.87 -26.72 -1.50
N LEU A 432 -18.36 -26.31 -0.33
CA LEU A 432 -17.38 -27.08 0.42
C LEU A 432 -17.98 -28.36 1.03
N LYS A 433 -19.27 -28.37 1.35
CA LYS A 433 -20.03 -29.57 1.75
C LYS A 433 -20.33 -30.52 0.59
N GLY A 434 -20.28 -30.06 -0.65
CA GLY A 434 -20.71 -30.79 -1.83
C GLY A 434 -22.24 -30.77 -2.02
N GLU A 435 -22.92 -29.78 -1.47
CA GLU A 435 -24.32 -29.47 -1.75
C GLU A 435 -24.37 -28.62 -3.02
N GLU A 436 -25.11 -29.04 -4.06
CA GLU A 436 -25.23 -28.36 -5.36
C GLU A 436 -26.11 -27.09 -5.30
#